data_9fc53e88b3d24d81469234654d7237b7
#
_entry.id   9fc53e88b3d24d81469234654d7237b7
#
_cell.length_a   1.000
_cell.length_b   1.000
_cell.length_c   1.000
_cell.angle_alpha   90.00
_cell.angle_beta   90.00
_cell.angle_gamma   90.00
#
_symmetry.space_group_name_H-M   'P 1'
#
loop_
_entity.id
_entity.type
_entity.pdbx_description
1 polymer ?
#
loop_
_entity_poly.entity_id
_entity_poly.type
_entity_poly.pdbx_seq_one_letter_code
_entity_poly.pdbx_strand_id
1 'polypeptide(L)'
;VSKVLYRDALMLVIDKPAGLPVHPGPKGGETLTHYLDALRFGLPRRPETAHRLDKDTSGCLILGRHPKAIARLNELFKKNEVDKVYWAVVEGGPAGDEGEIDLALAPKSPDRGWWMKVDPKGQPSLTKWRALGRNEGLTLLELRPVTGRTHQLRVHCQASGWPILGDPIYGTAPRFGGPGLHLHARSVTVPLYPKKAPIAVEAPVPEHMRERVAACGMDLPLPDGRGQG
;
A
#
# COMPACT_ATOMS: atom_id res chain seq x y z
N VAL A 1 10.92 14.09 0.87
CA VAL A 1 11.24 13.20 2.01
C VAL A 1 9.92 12.70 2.59
N SER A 2 9.79 11.40 2.82
CA SER A 2 8.58 10.78 3.37
C SER A 2 8.29 11.33 4.77
N LYS A 3 7.02 11.67 5.05
CA LYS A 3 6.58 12.11 6.37
C LYS A 3 6.63 10.93 7.35
N VAL A 4 7.17 11.13 8.56
CA VAL A 4 7.13 10.14 9.62
C VAL A 4 5.77 10.20 10.29
N LEU A 5 5.04 9.08 10.28
CA LEU A 5 3.71 8.94 10.88
C LEU A 5 3.77 8.41 12.30
N TYR A 6 4.75 7.54 12.57
CA TYR A 6 4.97 6.95 13.89
C TYR A 6 6.47 6.68 14.10
N ARG A 7 6.94 6.86 15.33
CA ARG A 7 8.32 6.56 15.71
C ARG A 7 8.40 6.15 17.19
N ASP A 8 9.01 5.01 17.44
CA ASP A 8 9.48 4.61 18.76
C ASP A 8 10.92 4.07 18.70
N ALA A 9 11.37 3.37 19.75
CA ALA A 9 12.72 2.82 19.80
C ALA A 9 12.96 1.70 18.77
N LEU A 10 11.93 0.95 18.38
CA LEU A 10 12.04 -0.25 17.55
C LEU A 10 11.49 -0.09 16.12
N MET A 11 10.51 0.79 15.93
CA MET A 11 9.75 0.88 14.68
C MET A 11 9.59 2.32 14.20
N LEU A 12 9.59 2.49 12.90
CA LEU A 12 9.11 3.67 12.19
C LEU A 12 7.95 3.26 11.28
N VAL A 13 6.97 4.13 11.12
CA VAL A 13 6.03 4.09 10.01
C VAL A 13 6.12 5.41 9.26
N ILE A 14 6.35 5.35 7.97
CA ILE A 14 6.43 6.52 7.10
C ILE A 14 5.28 6.53 6.10
N ASP A 15 4.89 7.73 5.67
CA ASP A 15 4.01 7.94 4.54
C ASP A 15 4.85 7.93 3.26
N LYS A 16 4.91 6.79 2.57
CA LYS A 16 5.66 6.68 1.31
C LYS A 16 4.91 7.42 0.21
N PRO A 17 5.53 8.35 -0.52
CA PRO A 17 4.89 8.98 -1.66
C PRO A 17 4.68 7.98 -2.81
N ALA A 18 3.67 8.21 -3.64
CA ALA A 18 3.54 7.54 -4.93
C ALA A 18 4.73 7.91 -5.84
N GLY A 19 5.11 6.99 -6.71
CA GLY A 19 6.21 7.20 -7.67
C GLY A 19 7.61 6.87 -7.13
N LEU A 20 7.79 6.66 -5.82
CA LEU A 20 9.07 6.29 -5.21
C LEU A 20 9.15 4.77 -4.99
N PRO A 21 10.03 4.04 -5.70
CA PRO A 21 10.28 2.62 -5.44
C PRO A 21 10.91 2.42 -4.06
N VAL A 22 10.58 1.31 -3.39
CA VAL A 22 11.23 0.97 -2.10
C VAL A 22 12.66 0.49 -2.32
N HIS A 23 12.88 -0.38 -3.31
CA HIS A 23 14.18 -0.96 -3.65
C HIS A 23 14.55 -0.66 -5.11
N PRO A 24 15.85 -0.62 -5.43
CA PRO A 24 16.29 -0.44 -6.80
C PRO A 24 15.84 -1.60 -7.70
N GLY A 25 15.31 -1.26 -8.87
CA GLY A 25 15.05 -2.22 -9.94
C GLY A 25 16.31 -2.48 -10.79
N PRO A 26 16.22 -3.35 -11.82
CA PRO A 26 17.35 -3.70 -12.68
C PRO A 26 18.02 -2.50 -13.38
N LYS A 27 17.27 -1.41 -13.57
CA LYS A 27 17.76 -0.18 -14.23
C LYS A 27 18.34 0.84 -13.24
N GLY A 28 18.40 0.51 -11.93
CA GLY A 28 18.78 1.47 -10.90
C GLY A 28 17.77 2.59 -10.73
N GLY A 29 18.24 3.76 -10.32
CA GLY A 29 17.43 4.97 -10.10
C GLY A 29 17.20 5.28 -8.63
N GLU A 30 16.53 6.41 -8.39
CA GLU A 30 16.22 6.88 -7.05
C GLU A 30 15.19 5.96 -6.37
N THR A 31 15.49 5.59 -5.15
CA THR A 31 14.63 4.71 -4.33
C THR A 31 14.62 5.16 -2.88
N LEU A 32 13.68 4.65 -2.10
CA LEU A 32 13.60 4.93 -0.67
C LEU A 32 14.91 4.59 0.07
N THR A 33 15.65 3.57 -0.40
CA THR A 33 16.90 3.16 0.25
C THR A 33 17.95 4.26 0.31
N HIS A 34 17.91 5.25 -0.60
CA HIS A 34 18.80 6.40 -0.59
C HIS A 34 18.52 7.38 0.57
N TYR A 35 17.33 7.33 1.15
CA TYR A 35 16.88 8.23 2.20
C TYR A 35 16.89 7.61 3.60
N LEU A 36 17.19 6.31 3.72
CA LEU A 36 17.13 5.61 5.02
C LEU A 36 18.11 6.16 6.04
N ASP A 37 19.24 6.71 5.61
CA ASP A 37 20.21 7.32 6.52
C ASP A 37 19.64 8.57 7.24
N ALA A 38 18.82 9.35 6.56
CA ALA A 38 18.13 10.49 7.16
C ALA A 38 17.06 10.08 8.21
N LEU A 39 16.67 8.80 8.22
CA LEU A 39 15.68 8.25 9.15
C LEU A 39 16.31 7.56 10.39
N ARG A 40 17.61 7.73 10.60
CA ARG A 40 18.30 7.18 11.79
C ARG A 40 17.81 7.78 13.11
N PHE A 41 17.52 9.07 13.11
CA PHE A 41 17.11 9.82 14.32
C PHE A 41 18.03 9.53 15.51
N GLY A 42 19.34 9.68 15.31
CA GLY A 42 20.37 9.51 16.33
C GLY A 42 20.82 8.07 16.59
N LEU A 43 20.26 7.08 15.91
CA LEU A 43 20.73 5.70 16.04
C LEU A 43 21.96 5.43 15.15
N PRO A 44 22.86 4.52 15.55
CA PRO A 44 24.09 4.22 14.79
C PRO A 44 23.81 3.52 13.45
N ARG A 45 22.69 2.82 13.34
CA ARG A 45 22.28 2.10 12.13
C ARG A 45 21.08 2.75 11.49
N ARG A 46 21.01 2.73 10.16
CA ARG A 46 19.81 3.11 9.40
C ARG A 46 18.70 2.09 9.61
N PRO A 47 17.44 2.51 9.60
CA PRO A 47 16.31 1.58 9.63
C PRO A 47 16.25 0.74 8.35
N GLU A 48 15.59 -0.40 8.44
CA GLU A 48 15.38 -1.32 7.32
C GLU A 48 13.88 -1.52 7.09
N THR A 49 13.47 -1.71 5.84
CA THR A 49 12.07 -1.94 5.49
C THR A 49 11.63 -3.34 5.91
N ALA A 50 10.53 -3.45 6.63
CA ALA A 50 9.96 -4.73 7.05
C ALA A 50 9.06 -5.37 5.98
N HIS A 51 8.57 -4.57 5.04
CA HIS A 51 7.78 -4.99 3.88
C HIS A 51 7.98 -3.99 2.74
N ARG A 52 7.28 -4.19 1.65
CA ARG A 52 7.36 -3.30 0.50
C ARG A 52 5.98 -2.84 0.05
N LEU A 53 5.94 -1.67 -0.56
CA LEU A 53 4.84 -1.17 -1.39
C LEU A 53 5.34 -1.06 -2.84
N ASP A 54 4.42 -1.18 -3.80
CA ASP A 54 4.73 -0.93 -5.20
C ASP A 54 5.17 0.54 -5.40
N LYS A 55 5.90 0.81 -6.48
CA LYS A 55 6.41 2.15 -6.80
C LYS A 55 5.31 3.21 -6.67
N ASP A 56 4.17 2.97 -7.30
CA ASP A 56 3.09 3.96 -7.43
C ASP A 56 2.04 3.87 -6.30
N THR A 57 2.15 2.89 -5.40
CA THR A 57 1.35 2.80 -4.18
C THR A 57 1.92 3.72 -3.11
N SER A 58 1.09 4.58 -2.55
CA SER A 58 1.44 5.49 -1.45
C SER A 58 1.02 4.94 -0.09
N GLY A 59 1.45 5.60 1.00
CA GLY A 59 0.95 5.37 2.35
C GLY A 59 1.88 4.61 3.30
N CYS A 60 1.30 3.98 4.30
CA CYS A 60 2.01 3.37 5.41
C CYS A 60 3.06 2.33 4.99
N LEU A 61 4.32 2.63 5.25
CA LEU A 61 5.44 1.70 5.10
C LEU A 61 6.16 1.55 6.44
N ILE A 62 6.28 0.31 6.90
CA ILE A 62 6.88 -0.04 8.19
C ILE A 62 8.36 -0.32 8.03
N LEU A 63 9.18 0.29 8.91
CA LEU A 63 10.61 0.06 8.99
C LEU A 63 10.98 -0.33 10.43
N GLY A 64 11.89 -1.29 10.57
CA GLY A 64 12.50 -1.63 11.86
C GLY A 64 13.77 -0.83 12.08
N ARG A 65 13.97 -0.39 13.31
CA ARG A 65 15.12 0.46 13.72
C ARG A 65 16.27 -0.33 14.35
N HIS A 66 16.05 -1.64 14.54
CA HIS A 66 17.03 -2.53 15.16
C HIS A 66 16.90 -3.93 14.54
N PRO A 67 18.00 -4.72 14.41
CA PRO A 67 17.93 -6.08 13.81
C PRO A 67 16.90 -7.00 14.46
N LYS A 68 16.77 -6.98 15.79
CA LYS A 68 15.72 -7.76 16.49
C LYS A 68 14.31 -7.30 16.16
N ALA A 69 14.11 -5.99 15.96
CA ALA A 69 12.81 -5.44 15.54
C ALA A 69 12.46 -5.87 14.12
N ILE A 70 13.44 -5.82 13.20
CA ILE A 70 13.25 -6.32 11.82
C ILE A 70 12.91 -7.81 11.82
N ALA A 71 13.61 -8.63 12.58
CA ALA A 71 13.32 -10.07 12.68
C ALA A 71 11.88 -10.31 13.18
N ARG A 72 11.47 -9.56 14.22
CA ARG A 72 10.10 -9.67 14.76
C ARG A 72 9.04 -9.19 13.77
N LEU A 73 9.26 -8.07 13.10
CA LEU A 73 8.34 -7.55 12.08
C LEU A 73 8.21 -8.55 10.91
N ASN A 74 9.31 -9.11 10.43
CA ASN A 74 9.29 -10.12 9.37
C ASN A 74 8.50 -11.37 9.79
N GLU A 75 8.61 -11.80 11.05
CA GLU A 75 7.82 -12.90 11.59
C GLU A 75 6.32 -12.56 11.59
N LEU A 76 5.93 -11.36 12.03
CA LEU A 76 4.55 -10.89 12.03
C LEU A 76 3.96 -10.85 10.61
N PHE A 77 4.72 -10.35 9.64
CA PHE A 77 4.31 -10.35 8.24
C PHE A 77 4.17 -11.77 7.68
N LYS A 78 5.12 -12.65 7.98
CA LYS A 78 5.09 -14.06 7.54
C LYS A 78 3.86 -14.80 8.08
N LYS A 79 3.44 -14.49 9.29
CA LYS A 79 2.25 -15.07 9.95
C LYS A 79 0.95 -14.37 9.59
N ASN A 80 0.99 -13.33 8.76
CA ASN A 80 -0.15 -12.45 8.44
C ASN A 80 -0.81 -11.82 9.70
N GLU A 81 -0.01 -11.50 10.71
CA GLU A 81 -0.48 -10.88 11.96
C GLU A 81 -0.48 -9.34 11.90
N VAL A 82 0.06 -8.75 10.85
CA VAL A 82 -0.04 -7.30 10.60
C VAL A 82 -1.33 -7.03 9.82
N ASP A 83 -2.25 -6.29 10.42
CA ASP A 83 -3.44 -5.83 9.71
C ASP A 83 -3.07 -4.66 8.79
N LYS A 84 -3.49 -4.75 7.52
CA LYS A 84 -3.19 -3.78 6.47
C LYS A 84 -4.50 -3.36 5.82
N VAL A 85 -4.76 -2.09 5.83
CA VAL A 85 -5.93 -1.50 5.17
C VAL A 85 -5.48 -0.61 4.04
N TYR A 86 -5.99 -0.88 2.84
CA TYR A 86 -5.77 -0.04 1.67
C TYR A 86 -7.07 0.62 1.26
N TRP A 87 -6.98 1.84 0.78
CA TRP A 87 -8.05 2.50 0.05
C TRP A 87 -7.73 2.50 -1.43
N ALA A 88 -8.69 2.11 -2.24
CA ALA A 88 -8.59 2.13 -3.70
C ALA A 88 -9.84 2.75 -4.30
N VAL A 89 -9.66 3.62 -5.28
CA VAL A 89 -10.75 4.03 -6.16
C VAL A 89 -10.70 3.15 -7.38
N VAL A 90 -11.80 2.45 -7.68
CA VAL A 90 -11.91 1.53 -8.82
C VAL A 90 -12.91 2.04 -9.84
N GLU A 91 -12.69 1.70 -11.10
CA GLU A 91 -13.62 1.97 -12.19
C GLU A 91 -14.77 0.96 -12.17
N GLY A 92 -16.02 1.43 -12.08
CA GLY A 92 -17.16 0.58 -11.78
C GLY A 92 -17.20 0.23 -10.30
N GLY A 93 -17.21 -1.06 -10.01
CA GLY A 93 -17.14 -1.60 -8.66
C GLY A 93 -18.04 -2.81 -8.47
N PRO A 94 -17.92 -3.50 -7.32
CA PRO A 94 -18.78 -4.62 -6.97
C PRO A 94 -20.24 -4.18 -6.77
N ALA A 95 -21.18 -5.05 -7.09
CA ALA A 95 -22.61 -4.79 -6.87
C ALA A 95 -22.98 -4.81 -5.37
N GLY A 96 -22.28 -5.61 -4.56
CA GLY A 96 -22.48 -5.71 -3.12
C GLY A 96 -21.68 -4.68 -2.33
N ASP A 97 -21.80 -4.73 -1.02
CA ASP A 97 -21.14 -3.80 -0.10
C ASP A 97 -19.85 -4.38 0.50
N GLU A 98 -19.72 -5.69 0.55
CA GLU A 98 -18.52 -6.40 1.01
C GLU A 98 -18.36 -7.76 0.35
N GLY A 99 -17.17 -8.32 0.40
CA GLY A 99 -16.87 -9.64 -0.12
C GLY A 99 -15.39 -9.99 -0.09
N GLU A 100 -15.06 -11.05 -0.79
CA GLU A 100 -13.71 -11.58 -0.87
C GLU A 100 -13.33 -11.87 -2.33
N ILE A 101 -12.03 -11.76 -2.63
CA ILE A 101 -11.43 -12.20 -3.89
C ILE A 101 -10.39 -13.25 -3.51
N ASP A 102 -10.70 -14.50 -3.81
CA ASP A 102 -9.82 -15.66 -3.59
C ASP A 102 -9.36 -16.19 -4.95
N LEU A 103 -8.30 -15.59 -5.47
CA LEU A 103 -7.74 -15.91 -6.79
C LEU A 103 -6.23 -16.07 -6.67
N ALA A 104 -5.73 -17.27 -6.92
CA ALA A 104 -4.29 -17.55 -6.88
C ALA A 104 -3.55 -16.77 -7.97
N LEU A 105 -2.34 -16.32 -7.66
CA LEU A 105 -1.52 -15.45 -8.51
C LEU A 105 -0.19 -16.09 -8.87
N ALA A 106 0.22 -15.88 -10.12
CA ALA A 106 1.55 -16.28 -10.61
C ALA A 106 2.17 -15.15 -11.44
N PRO A 107 3.51 -15.13 -11.60
CA PRO A 107 4.16 -14.25 -12.57
C PRO A 107 3.61 -14.48 -13.99
N LYS A 108 3.42 -13.41 -14.74
CA LYS A 108 2.89 -13.46 -16.10
C LYS A 108 3.83 -14.19 -17.06
N SER A 109 5.14 -14.01 -16.86
CA SER A 109 6.19 -14.74 -17.58
C SER A 109 7.47 -14.75 -16.73
N PRO A 110 8.43 -15.69 -16.97
CA PRO A 110 9.72 -15.71 -16.30
C PRO A 110 10.51 -14.41 -16.48
N ASP A 111 10.47 -13.81 -17.66
CA ASP A 111 11.23 -12.59 -18.02
C ASP A 111 10.62 -11.31 -17.42
N ARG A 112 9.34 -11.35 -17.02
CA ARG A 112 8.60 -10.25 -16.42
C ARG A 112 7.98 -10.67 -15.09
N GLY A 113 8.78 -11.22 -14.20
CA GLY A 113 8.34 -11.79 -12.92
C GLY A 113 7.64 -10.81 -11.96
N TRP A 114 7.66 -9.51 -12.25
CA TRP A 114 6.94 -8.48 -11.51
C TRP A 114 5.52 -8.20 -12.07
N TRP A 115 5.19 -8.69 -13.28
CA TRP A 115 3.82 -8.68 -13.81
C TRP A 115 3.13 -9.98 -13.40
N MET A 116 1.99 -9.83 -12.74
CA MET A 116 1.24 -10.94 -12.19
C MET A 116 -0.01 -11.22 -13.02
N LYS A 117 -0.51 -12.43 -12.94
CA LYS A 117 -1.79 -12.87 -13.52
C LYS A 117 -2.50 -13.80 -12.55
N VAL A 118 -3.81 -13.92 -12.69
CA VAL A 118 -4.56 -14.99 -12.05
C VAL A 118 -4.16 -16.33 -12.71
N ASP A 119 -3.82 -17.29 -11.88
CA ASP A 119 -3.44 -18.64 -12.31
C ASP A 119 -3.82 -19.63 -11.22
N PRO A 120 -4.71 -20.60 -11.48
CA PRO A 120 -5.11 -21.60 -10.48
C PRO A 120 -3.95 -22.43 -9.90
N LYS A 121 -2.83 -22.50 -10.62
CA LYS A 121 -1.59 -23.17 -10.16
C LYS A 121 -0.63 -22.20 -9.46
N GLY A 122 -1.04 -20.93 -9.30
CA GLY A 122 -0.25 -19.89 -8.66
C GLY A 122 -0.25 -19.98 -7.13
N GLN A 123 0.29 -18.95 -6.50
CA GLN A 123 0.29 -18.85 -5.04
C GLN A 123 -1.09 -18.41 -4.54
N PRO A 124 -1.66 -19.10 -3.53
CA PRO A 124 -2.92 -18.70 -2.91
C PRO A 124 -2.88 -17.21 -2.48
N SER A 125 -3.93 -16.49 -2.83
CA SER A 125 -4.01 -15.06 -2.56
C SER A 125 -5.45 -14.68 -2.25
N LEU A 126 -5.65 -14.03 -1.08
CA LEU A 126 -6.96 -13.66 -0.58
C LEU A 126 -6.97 -12.16 -0.25
N THR A 127 -7.96 -11.46 -0.76
CA THR A 127 -8.25 -10.05 -0.45
C THR A 127 -9.71 -9.92 -0.01
N LYS A 128 -9.92 -9.34 1.17
CA LYS A 128 -11.25 -8.92 1.60
C LYS A 128 -11.48 -7.48 1.15
N TRP A 129 -12.73 -7.15 0.82
CA TRP A 129 -13.07 -5.80 0.39
C TRP A 129 -14.40 -5.34 0.98
N ARG A 130 -14.54 -4.03 1.14
CA ARG A 130 -15.78 -3.35 1.53
C ARG A 130 -15.91 -2.06 0.72
N ALA A 131 -17.09 -1.81 0.16
CA ALA A 131 -17.40 -0.54 -0.49
C ALA A 131 -17.64 0.55 0.55
N LEU A 132 -16.89 1.64 0.48
CA LEU A 132 -17.04 2.78 1.38
C LEU A 132 -17.93 3.86 0.78
N GLY A 133 -17.99 3.95 -0.55
CA GLY A 133 -18.83 4.91 -1.25
C GLY A 133 -18.75 4.74 -2.76
N ARG A 134 -19.73 5.31 -3.47
CA ARG A 134 -19.85 5.23 -4.93
C ARG A 134 -20.22 6.58 -5.50
N ASN A 135 -19.65 6.95 -6.63
CA ASN A 135 -19.97 8.18 -7.35
C ASN A 135 -19.60 8.08 -8.82
N GLU A 136 -20.54 8.40 -9.72
CA GLU A 136 -20.30 8.56 -11.17
C GLU A 136 -19.50 7.42 -11.82
N GLY A 137 -19.86 6.17 -11.54
CA GLY A 137 -19.17 4.99 -12.10
C GLY A 137 -17.85 4.64 -11.43
N LEU A 138 -17.51 5.30 -10.31
CA LEU A 138 -16.39 4.98 -9.45
C LEU A 138 -16.86 4.42 -8.12
N THR A 139 -16.06 3.55 -7.53
CA THR A 139 -16.28 3.04 -6.17
C THR A 139 -15.01 3.19 -5.35
N LEU A 140 -15.14 3.75 -4.15
CA LEU A 140 -14.09 3.71 -3.14
C LEU A 140 -14.20 2.41 -2.35
N LEU A 141 -13.14 1.62 -2.38
CA LEU A 141 -13.04 0.36 -1.66
C LEU A 141 -12.05 0.45 -0.51
N GLU A 142 -12.41 -0.14 0.62
CA GLU A 142 -11.46 -0.62 1.62
C GLU A 142 -11.04 -2.03 1.22
N LEU A 143 -9.74 -2.23 1.04
CA LEU A 143 -9.14 -3.53 0.70
C LEU A 143 -8.26 -4.01 1.86
N ARG A 144 -8.47 -5.25 2.29
CA ARG A 144 -7.70 -5.92 3.35
C ARG A 144 -7.04 -7.18 2.77
N PRO A 145 -5.78 -7.09 2.32
CA PRO A 145 -5.06 -8.26 1.84
C PRO A 145 -4.70 -9.18 3.01
N VAL A 146 -5.24 -10.37 3.03
CA VAL A 146 -4.87 -11.43 3.99
C VAL A 146 -3.49 -11.97 3.65
N THR A 147 -3.19 -12.14 2.40
CA THR A 147 -1.88 -12.47 1.84
C THR A 147 -1.20 -11.22 1.27
N GLY A 148 0.09 -11.27 0.95
CA GLY A 148 0.84 -10.12 0.45
C GLY A 148 1.63 -10.42 -0.82
N ARG A 149 0.97 -10.88 -1.91
CA ARG A 149 1.64 -11.17 -3.18
C ARG A 149 1.90 -9.90 -3.97
N THR A 150 2.90 -9.93 -4.83
CA THR A 150 3.23 -8.81 -5.73
C THR A 150 1.98 -8.40 -6.52
N HIS A 151 1.69 -7.11 -6.56
CA HIS A 151 0.56 -6.49 -7.27
C HIS A 151 -0.83 -7.11 -6.93
N GLN A 152 -0.96 -7.83 -5.81
CA GLN A 152 -2.16 -8.60 -5.48
C GLN A 152 -3.44 -7.79 -5.62
N LEU A 153 -3.54 -6.64 -4.97
CA LEU A 153 -4.75 -5.81 -4.97
C LEU A 153 -5.11 -5.33 -6.38
N ARG A 154 -4.10 -4.98 -7.17
CA ARG A 154 -4.27 -4.48 -8.53
C ARG A 154 -4.81 -5.57 -9.47
N VAL A 155 -4.22 -6.77 -9.41
CA VAL A 155 -4.66 -7.92 -10.22
C VAL A 155 -6.02 -8.41 -9.78
N HIS A 156 -6.27 -8.49 -8.47
CA HIS A 156 -7.58 -8.90 -7.93
C HIS A 156 -8.70 -7.97 -8.37
N CYS A 157 -8.52 -6.66 -8.27
CA CYS A 157 -9.52 -5.69 -8.74
C CYS A 157 -9.76 -5.80 -10.24
N GLN A 158 -8.71 -5.91 -11.05
CA GLN A 158 -8.81 -6.07 -12.49
C GLN A 158 -9.54 -7.36 -12.88
N ALA A 159 -9.17 -8.50 -12.27
CA ALA A 159 -9.78 -9.80 -12.54
C ALA A 159 -11.26 -9.85 -12.12
N SER A 160 -11.67 -9.02 -11.18
CA SER A 160 -13.06 -8.87 -10.74
C SER A 160 -13.89 -7.92 -11.63
N GLY A 161 -13.29 -7.33 -12.66
CA GLY A 161 -13.96 -6.44 -13.60
C GLY A 161 -14.06 -4.97 -13.18
N TRP A 162 -13.37 -4.57 -12.11
CA TRP A 162 -13.33 -3.20 -11.61
C TRP A 162 -11.87 -2.79 -11.30
N PRO A 163 -11.08 -2.50 -12.36
CA PRO A 163 -9.67 -2.13 -12.21
C PRO A 163 -9.50 -0.85 -11.40
N ILE A 164 -8.35 -0.71 -10.72
CA ILE A 164 -8.03 0.49 -9.97
C ILE A 164 -7.82 1.66 -10.92
N LEU A 165 -8.43 2.79 -10.63
CA LEU A 165 -8.29 4.03 -11.38
C LEU A 165 -6.81 4.46 -11.43
N GLY A 166 -6.34 4.80 -12.60
CA GLY A 166 -4.97 5.24 -12.81
C GLY A 166 -3.93 4.11 -12.89
N ASP A 167 -4.35 2.84 -12.92
CA ASP A 167 -3.42 1.72 -13.09
C ASP A 167 -3.00 1.58 -14.57
N PRO A 168 -1.69 1.81 -14.89
CA PRO A 168 -1.21 1.73 -16.26
C PRO A 168 -0.83 0.32 -16.70
N ILE A 169 -0.93 -0.67 -15.80
CA ILE A 169 -0.53 -2.06 -16.07
C ILE A 169 -1.75 -2.97 -16.15
N TYR A 170 -2.67 -2.86 -15.19
CA TYR A 170 -3.84 -3.71 -15.04
C TYR A 170 -5.16 -2.98 -15.32
N GLY A 171 -5.10 -1.65 -15.49
CA GLY A 171 -6.26 -0.81 -15.74
C GLY A 171 -6.25 -0.20 -17.14
N THR A 172 -7.04 0.85 -17.31
CA THR A 172 -7.26 1.57 -18.55
C THR A 172 -6.39 2.83 -18.72
N ALA A 173 -5.64 3.20 -17.67
CA ALA A 173 -4.86 4.43 -17.67
C ALA A 173 -3.68 4.39 -18.66
N PRO A 174 -3.34 5.53 -19.26
CA PRO A 174 -2.16 5.63 -20.09
C PRO A 174 -0.88 5.42 -19.25
N ARG A 175 0.17 4.94 -19.90
CA ARG A 175 1.45 4.67 -19.28
C ARG A 175 2.13 5.93 -18.70
N PHE A 176 1.83 7.09 -19.28
CA PHE A 176 2.34 8.40 -18.88
C PHE A 176 1.22 9.44 -18.91
N GLY A 177 1.29 10.42 -18.01
CA GLY A 177 0.34 11.53 -17.97
C GLY A 177 -1.08 11.17 -17.47
N GLY A 178 -1.27 10.02 -16.88
CA GLY A 178 -2.54 9.62 -16.27
C GLY A 178 -2.75 10.21 -14.86
N PRO A 179 -3.91 9.92 -14.24
CA PRO A 179 -4.29 10.49 -12.95
C PRO A 179 -3.47 9.95 -11.77
N GLY A 180 -2.54 9.03 -12.00
CA GLY A 180 -1.81 8.30 -10.96
C GLY A 180 -2.63 7.14 -10.38
N LEU A 181 -1.93 6.14 -9.83
CA LEU A 181 -2.54 4.95 -9.26
C LEU A 181 -3.34 5.31 -8.00
N HIS A 182 -4.64 5.10 -8.00
CA HIS A 182 -5.54 5.34 -6.87
C HIS A 182 -5.54 4.16 -5.90
N LEU A 183 -4.35 3.80 -5.39
CA LEU A 183 -4.13 2.76 -4.38
C LEU A 183 -3.24 3.31 -3.27
N HIS A 184 -3.73 3.29 -2.04
CA HIS A 184 -3.09 3.90 -0.89
C HIS A 184 -3.13 2.96 0.32
N ALA A 185 -1.96 2.67 0.90
CA ALA A 185 -1.83 1.94 2.17
C ALA A 185 -2.29 2.86 3.32
N ARG A 186 -3.60 2.85 3.57
CA ARG A 186 -4.31 3.80 4.43
C ARG A 186 -3.94 3.63 5.90
N SER A 187 -3.88 2.39 6.38
CA SER A 187 -3.49 2.12 7.76
C SER A 187 -2.82 0.77 7.94
N VAL A 188 -2.07 0.66 9.01
CA VAL A 188 -1.46 -0.59 9.49
C VAL A 188 -1.68 -0.73 10.98
N THR A 189 -1.91 -1.97 11.44
CA THR A 189 -1.98 -2.30 12.87
C THR A 189 -0.98 -3.40 13.17
N VAL A 190 -0.01 -3.11 14.04
CA VAL A 190 1.17 -3.95 14.27
C VAL A 190 1.23 -4.40 15.74
N PRO A 191 1.06 -5.69 16.03
CA PRO A 191 1.21 -6.25 17.38
C PRO A 191 2.70 -6.49 17.73
N LEU A 192 3.50 -5.42 17.67
CA LEU A 192 4.95 -5.51 17.86
C LEU A 192 5.32 -5.96 19.26
N TYR A 193 4.62 -5.45 20.26
CA TYR A 193 4.91 -5.70 21.67
C TYR A 193 3.92 -6.71 22.27
N PRO A 194 4.36 -7.91 22.70
CA PRO A 194 3.46 -9.00 23.13
C PRO A 194 2.53 -8.66 24.30
N LYS A 195 2.91 -7.68 25.13
CA LYS A 195 2.16 -7.30 26.35
C LYS A 195 1.50 -5.92 26.26
N LYS A 196 1.46 -5.32 25.07
CA LYS A 196 0.86 -4.00 24.84
C LYS A 196 -0.20 -4.09 23.74
N ALA A 197 -1.09 -3.12 23.71
CA ALA A 197 -2.02 -2.96 22.60
C ALA A 197 -1.27 -2.83 21.26
N PRO A 198 -1.79 -3.38 20.18
CA PRO A 198 -1.22 -3.18 18.85
C PRO A 198 -1.10 -1.71 18.50
N ILE A 199 -0.04 -1.37 17.77
CA ILE A 199 0.20 0.00 17.31
C ILE A 199 -0.59 0.21 16.01
N ALA A 200 -1.58 1.09 16.04
CA ALA A 200 -2.34 1.49 14.87
C ALA A 200 -1.81 2.83 14.33
N VAL A 201 -1.51 2.87 13.04
CA VAL A 201 -1.01 4.05 12.34
C VAL A 201 -1.78 4.27 11.06
N GLU A 202 -2.13 5.51 10.79
CA GLU A 202 -2.91 5.91 9.62
C GLU A 202 -2.14 6.95 8.80
N ALA A 203 -2.14 6.80 7.46
CA ALA A 203 -1.57 7.76 6.53
C ALA A 203 -2.68 8.65 5.94
N PRO A 204 -2.46 9.96 5.82
CA PRO A 204 -3.44 10.85 5.18
C PRO A 204 -3.64 10.47 3.70
N VAL A 205 -4.84 10.69 3.19
CA VAL A 205 -5.14 10.44 1.77
C VAL A 205 -4.24 11.36 0.91
N PRO A 206 -3.50 10.81 -0.06
CA PRO A 206 -2.60 11.60 -0.90
C PRO A 206 -3.36 12.53 -1.82
N GLU A 207 -2.75 13.65 -2.17
CA GLU A 207 -3.39 14.73 -2.92
C GLU A 207 -4.10 14.26 -4.19
N HIS A 208 -3.44 13.43 -5.00
CA HIS A 208 -4.00 12.95 -6.27
C HIS A 208 -5.26 12.08 -6.13
N MET A 209 -5.55 11.56 -4.93
CA MET A 209 -6.74 10.75 -4.65
C MET A 209 -7.87 11.54 -3.98
N ARG A 210 -7.57 12.69 -3.37
CA ARG A 210 -8.50 13.39 -2.47
C ARG A 210 -9.83 13.72 -3.14
N GLU A 211 -9.80 14.27 -4.34
CA GLU A 211 -11.01 14.65 -5.08
C GLU A 211 -11.96 13.45 -5.27
N ARG A 212 -11.43 12.32 -5.73
CA ARG A 212 -12.23 11.11 -5.99
C ARG A 212 -12.72 10.45 -4.71
N VAL A 213 -11.89 10.43 -3.67
CA VAL A 213 -12.25 9.89 -2.36
C VAL A 213 -13.37 10.73 -1.71
N ALA A 214 -13.25 12.06 -1.75
CA ALA A 214 -14.28 12.97 -1.25
C ALA A 214 -15.58 12.84 -2.06
N ALA A 215 -15.50 12.75 -3.39
CA ALA A 215 -16.66 12.55 -4.24
C ALA A 215 -17.42 11.26 -3.91
N CYS A 216 -16.74 10.20 -3.47
CA CYS A 216 -17.36 8.97 -2.97
C CYS A 216 -17.94 9.09 -1.54
N GLY A 217 -18.02 10.30 -0.98
CA GLY A 217 -18.72 10.56 0.28
C GLY A 217 -17.85 10.51 1.54
N MET A 218 -16.52 10.46 1.40
CA MET A 218 -15.62 10.49 2.56
C MET A 218 -15.31 11.93 2.96
N ASP A 219 -15.57 12.25 4.22
CA ASP A 219 -15.13 13.52 4.81
C ASP A 219 -13.61 13.43 5.08
N LEU A 220 -12.85 14.25 4.37
CA LEU A 220 -11.40 14.30 4.50
C LEU A 220 -10.99 15.60 5.21
N PRO A 221 -10.14 15.53 6.24
CA PRO A 221 -9.59 16.71 6.85
C PRO A 221 -8.86 17.56 5.78
N LEU A 222 -8.90 18.88 5.94
CA LEU A 222 -8.14 19.76 5.07
C LEU A 222 -6.66 19.32 5.07
N PRO A 223 -5.97 19.41 3.92
CA PRO A 223 -4.53 19.20 3.92
C PRO A 223 -3.90 20.14 4.94
N ASP A 224 -2.99 19.63 5.77
CA ASP A 224 -2.25 20.43 6.75
C ASP A 224 -1.72 21.67 6.06
N GLY A 225 -2.34 22.81 6.32
CA GLY A 225 -1.89 24.09 5.82
C GLY A 225 -0.43 24.25 6.25
N ARG A 226 0.48 24.25 5.29
CA ARG A 226 1.84 24.71 5.58
C ARG A 226 1.68 26.15 6.04
N GLY A 227 1.90 26.35 7.33
CA GLY A 227 1.98 27.69 7.88
C GLY A 227 2.88 28.53 6.98
N GLN A 228 2.31 29.57 6.43
CA GLN A 228 3.08 30.68 5.92
C GLN A 228 3.76 31.28 7.15
N GLY A 229 5.07 31.18 7.18
CA GLY A 229 5.95 31.74 8.16
C GLY A 229 7.36 31.68 7.63
#